data_11b88495397b262d1dc7156f9c071bdc
#
_entry.id   11b88495397b262d1dc7156f9c071bdc
#
_cell.length_a   1.000
_cell.length_b   1.000
_cell.length_c   1.000
_cell.angle_alpha   90.00
_cell.angle_beta   90.00
_cell.angle_gamma   90.00
#
_symmetry.space_group_name_H-M   'P 1'
#
loop_
_entity.id
_entity.type
_entity.pdbx_description
1 polymer ?
#
loop_
_entity_poly.entity_id
_entity_poly.type
_entity_poly.pdbx_seq_one_letter_code
_entity_poly.pdbx_strand_id
1 'polypeptide(L)'
;DADITGPSIPNTVRNIVQEAIATFVLVFAICGLNQVPELNDGVGKLLVFGIIVSIGMSLGGLTGYALNPARDLGPRIAHAILPIKGKGSSNFKYGLIVPIFGPIIGGLLAVLLYNVIPWAAV
;
A
#
# COMPACT_ATOMS: atom_id res chain seq x y z
N ASP A 1 -7.63 -1.37 -16.60
CA ASP A 1 -6.57 -2.31 -16.19
C ASP A 1 -5.47 -1.64 -15.35
N ALA A 2 -5.19 -0.35 -15.57
CA ALA A 2 -4.12 0.36 -14.85
C ALA A 2 -4.35 0.50 -13.34
N ASP A 3 -5.60 0.46 -12.89
CA ASP A 3 -5.97 0.59 -11.48
C ASP A 3 -5.91 -0.74 -10.71
N ILE A 4 -5.75 -1.85 -11.41
CA ILE A 4 -5.65 -3.18 -10.82
C ILE A 4 -4.19 -3.51 -10.62
N THR A 5 -3.80 -3.91 -9.41
CA THR A 5 -2.45 -4.39 -9.16
C THR A 5 -2.32 -5.87 -9.52
N GLY A 6 -1.11 -6.30 -9.83
CA GLY A 6 -0.84 -7.69 -10.16
C GLY A 6 0.60 -8.07 -9.89
N PRO A 7 0.87 -9.38 -9.72
CA PRO A 7 2.22 -9.85 -9.43
C PRO A 7 3.07 -9.91 -10.70
N SER A 8 4.28 -9.37 -10.65
CA SER A 8 5.29 -9.60 -11.67
C SER A 8 5.83 -11.04 -11.61
N ILE A 9 5.85 -11.61 -10.40
CA ILE A 9 6.24 -12.99 -10.12
C ILE A 9 5.13 -13.65 -9.32
N PRO A 10 4.58 -14.81 -9.76
CA PRO A 10 3.45 -15.46 -9.10
C PRO A 10 3.88 -16.24 -7.85
N ASN A 11 4.47 -15.58 -6.87
CA ASN A 11 4.83 -16.16 -5.57
C ASN A 11 4.07 -15.42 -4.48
N THR A 12 3.03 -16.05 -3.94
CA THR A 12 2.11 -15.43 -2.99
C THR A 12 2.82 -14.93 -1.73
N VAL A 13 3.70 -15.73 -1.13
CA VAL A 13 4.43 -15.34 0.09
C VAL A 13 5.32 -14.14 -0.18
N ARG A 14 6.08 -14.18 -1.25
CA ARG A 14 6.95 -13.07 -1.66
C ARG A 14 6.16 -11.78 -1.90
N ASN A 15 5.02 -11.89 -2.55
CA ASN A 15 4.16 -10.75 -2.84
C ASN A 15 3.52 -10.19 -1.58
N ILE A 16 3.10 -11.03 -0.63
CA ILE A 16 2.60 -10.59 0.68
C ILE A 16 3.69 -9.84 1.45
N VAL A 17 4.91 -10.38 1.50
CA VAL A 17 6.05 -9.74 2.16
C VAL A 17 6.35 -8.38 1.53
N GLN A 18 6.35 -8.29 0.22
CA GLN A 18 6.58 -7.04 -0.51
C GLN A 18 5.53 -5.98 -0.17
N GLU A 19 4.26 -6.34 -0.22
CA GLU A 19 3.16 -5.43 0.14
C GLU A 19 3.21 -5.05 1.63
N ALA A 20 3.59 -5.97 2.50
CA ALA A 20 3.76 -5.70 3.92
C ALA A 20 4.90 -4.70 4.16
N ILE A 21 6.05 -4.86 3.51
CA ILE A 21 7.17 -3.93 3.62
C ILE A 21 6.78 -2.55 3.10
N ALA A 22 6.17 -2.48 1.93
CA ALA A 22 5.77 -1.20 1.34
C ALA A 22 4.73 -0.48 2.20
N THR A 23 3.74 -1.18 2.72
CA THR A 23 2.72 -0.62 3.61
C THR A 23 3.31 -0.24 4.96
N PHE A 24 4.24 -1.03 5.49
CA PHE A 24 4.96 -0.69 6.72
C PHE A 24 5.67 0.66 6.57
N VAL A 25 6.42 0.85 5.49
CA VAL A 25 7.11 2.12 5.22
C VAL A 25 6.11 3.28 5.13
N LEU A 26 5.01 3.09 4.41
CA LEU A 26 3.98 4.11 4.24
C LEU A 26 3.37 4.51 5.60
N VAL A 27 2.86 3.55 6.35
CA VAL A 27 2.16 3.81 7.61
C VAL A 27 3.12 4.37 8.65
N PHE A 28 4.32 3.82 8.76
CA PHE A 28 5.33 4.31 9.69
C PHE A 28 5.73 5.76 9.38
N ALA A 29 5.92 6.10 8.11
CA ALA A 29 6.24 7.47 7.69
C ALA A 29 5.09 8.44 7.97
N ILE A 30 3.85 8.04 7.70
CA ILE A 30 2.66 8.86 8.01
C ILE A 30 2.55 9.09 9.52
N CYS A 31 2.71 8.05 10.33
CA CYS A 31 2.73 8.17 11.79
C CYS A 31 3.86 9.10 12.26
N GLY A 32 5.03 9.01 11.63
CA GLY A 32 6.18 9.87 11.92
C GLY A 32 5.90 11.35 11.65
N LEU A 33 5.09 11.67 10.64
CA LEU A 33 4.70 13.06 10.37
C LEU A 33 3.93 13.69 11.53
N ASN A 34 3.23 12.89 12.34
CA ASN A 34 2.54 13.38 13.54
C ASN A 34 3.50 13.87 14.63
N GLN A 35 4.77 13.53 14.54
CA GLN A 35 5.82 14.00 15.46
C GLN A 35 6.41 15.35 15.04
N VAL A 36 6.07 15.84 13.88
CA VAL A 36 6.53 17.15 13.40
C VAL A 36 5.64 18.23 13.97
N PRO A 37 6.14 19.11 14.87
CA PRO A 37 5.31 20.16 15.48
C PRO A 37 4.88 21.18 14.42
N GLU A 38 3.65 21.64 14.57
CA GLU A 38 3.08 22.74 13.74
C GLU A 38 3.11 22.47 12.22
N LEU A 39 3.07 21.19 11.82
CA LEU A 39 3.02 20.84 10.40
C LEU A 39 1.70 21.32 9.78
N ASN A 40 1.80 22.19 8.79
CA ASN A 40 0.64 22.64 8.03
C ASN A 40 -0.05 21.47 7.31
N ASP A 41 -1.39 21.43 7.34
CA ASP A 41 -2.17 20.35 6.76
C ASP A 41 -1.89 20.17 5.25
N GLY A 42 -1.77 21.26 4.50
CA GLY A 42 -1.44 21.21 3.07
C GLY A 42 -0.04 20.64 2.82
N VAL A 43 0.95 21.04 3.61
CA VAL A 43 2.31 20.51 3.53
C VAL A 43 2.33 19.03 3.95
N GLY A 44 1.59 18.67 5.00
CA GLY A 44 1.46 17.27 5.42
C GLY A 44 0.93 16.39 4.30
N LYS A 45 -0.11 16.82 3.60
CA LYS A 45 -0.66 16.08 2.44
C LYS A 45 0.33 15.99 1.28
N LEU A 46 1.09 17.03 1.01
CA LEU A 46 2.14 17.02 0.00
C LEU A 46 3.25 16.02 0.34
N LEU A 47 3.63 15.93 1.61
CA LEU A 47 4.62 14.95 2.08
C LEU A 47 4.11 13.52 1.95
N VAL A 48 2.84 13.27 2.26
CA VAL A 48 2.21 11.95 2.06
C VAL A 48 2.21 11.58 0.57
N PHE A 49 1.88 12.51 -0.30
CA PHE A 49 1.98 12.32 -1.76
C PHE A 49 3.41 11.93 -2.16
N GLY A 50 4.41 12.64 -1.69
CA GLY A 50 5.82 12.35 -1.96
C GLY A 50 6.25 10.97 -1.47
N ILE A 51 5.79 10.53 -0.29
CA ILE A 51 6.03 9.20 0.26
C ILE A 51 5.43 8.12 -0.66
N ILE A 52 4.20 8.27 -1.09
CA ILE A 52 3.52 7.31 -1.97
C ILE A 52 4.23 7.22 -3.32
N VAL A 53 4.61 8.34 -3.91
CA VAL A 53 5.37 8.37 -5.17
C VAL A 53 6.72 7.64 -5.00
N SER A 54 7.44 7.92 -3.92
CA SER A 54 8.71 7.27 -3.62
C SER A 54 8.59 5.75 -3.48
N ILE A 55 7.54 5.29 -2.80
CA ILE A 55 7.24 3.86 -2.66
C ILE A 55 6.91 3.25 -4.02
N GLY A 56 6.09 3.90 -4.82
CA GLY A 56 5.74 3.45 -6.16
C GLY A 56 6.97 3.27 -7.05
N MET A 57 7.90 4.22 -6.99
CA MET A 57 9.12 4.18 -7.79
C MET A 57 10.13 3.14 -7.29
N SER A 58 10.18 2.86 -5.98
CA SER A 58 11.20 1.99 -5.38
C SER A 58 10.71 0.58 -5.09
N LEU A 59 9.49 0.42 -4.63
CA LEU A 59 8.93 -0.84 -4.16
C LEU A 59 7.75 -1.36 -5.00
N GLY A 60 7.35 -0.63 -6.05
CA GLY A 60 6.18 -0.97 -6.87
C GLY A 60 6.39 -2.07 -7.90
N GLY A 61 7.63 -2.44 -8.19
CA GLY A 61 7.95 -3.31 -9.33
C GLY A 61 7.40 -4.73 -9.22
N LEU A 62 7.21 -5.25 -8.02
CA LEU A 62 6.80 -6.64 -7.81
C LEU A 62 5.27 -6.82 -7.76
N THR A 63 4.54 -5.91 -7.15
CA THR A 63 3.10 -6.04 -6.88
C THR A 63 2.26 -4.87 -7.39
N GLY A 64 2.89 -3.78 -7.86
CA GLY A 64 2.19 -2.57 -8.23
C GLY A 64 1.78 -1.69 -7.03
N TYR A 65 2.41 -1.88 -5.88
CA TYR A 65 2.20 -1.10 -4.64
C TYR A 65 0.72 -0.86 -4.32
N ALA A 66 -0.06 -1.92 -4.14
CA ALA A 66 -1.47 -1.81 -3.77
C ALA A 66 -1.65 -1.03 -2.45
N LEU A 67 -0.91 -1.39 -1.42
CA LEU A 67 -0.79 -0.72 -0.11
C LEU A 67 -2.10 -0.60 0.68
N ASN A 68 -3.21 -0.90 0.04
CA ASN A 68 -4.55 -0.70 0.59
C ASN A 68 -5.52 -1.70 -0.05
N PRO A 69 -6.21 -2.53 0.74
CA PRO A 69 -7.17 -3.50 0.22
C PRO A 69 -8.29 -2.86 -0.64
N ALA A 70 -8.81 -1.73 -0.21
CA ALA A 70 -9.91 -1.07 -0.91
C ALA A 70 -9.45 -0.46 -2.24
N ARG A 71 -8.25 0.09 -2.28
CA ARG A 71 -7.64 0.66 -3.48
C ARG A 71 -7.44 -0.39 -4.57
N ASP A 72 -7.21 -1.65 -4.20
CA ASP A 72 -7.08 -2.74 -5.16
C ASP A 72 -8.41 -3.43 -5.44
N LEU A 73 -9.19 -3.74 -4.42
CA LEU A 73 -10.41 -4.51 -4.55
C LEU A 73 -11.51 -3.77 -5.31
N GLY A 74 -11.66 -2.46 -5.08
CA GLY A 74 -12.65 -1.64 -5.78
C GLY A 74 -12.51 -1.69 -7.30
N PRO A 75 -11.36 -1.28 -7.86
CA PRO A 75 -11.11 -1.38 -9.30
C PRO A 75 -11.18 -2.82 -9.83
N ARG A 76 -10.79 -3.81 -9.04
CA ARG A 76 -10.84 -5.22 -9.42
C ARG A 76 -12.28 -5.72 -9.60
N ILE A 77 -13.17 -5.33 -8.72
CA ILE A 77 -14.61 -5.60 -8.84
C ILE A 77 -15.18 -4.88 -10.07
N ALA A 78 -14.86 -3.61 -10.24
CA ALA A 78 -15.28 -2.84 -11.41
C ALA A 78 -14.80 -3.49 -12.72
N HIS A 79 -13.55 -3.92 -12.78
CA HIS A 79 -12.99 -4.65 -13.92
C HIS A 79 -13.76 -5.95 -14.22
N ALA A 80 -14.18 -6.67 -13.18
CA ALA A 80 -14.93 -7.92 -13.37
C ALA A 80 -16.35 -7.68 -13.92
N ILE A 81 -17.00 -6.59 -13.49
CA ILE A 81 -18.41 -6.30 -13.82
C ILE A 81 -18.53 -5.56 -15.16
N LEU A 82 -17.62 -4.61 -15.45
CA LEU A 82 -17.75 -3.77 -16.63
C LEU A 82 -17.52 -4.55 -17.93
N PRO A 83 -18.36 -4.33 -18.96
CA PRO A 83 -18.22 -5.01 -20.25
C PRO A 83 -17.12 -4.39 -21.12
N ILE A 84 -15.87 -4.54 -20.69
CA ILE A 84 -14.70 -4.00 -21.40
C ILE A 84 -14.21 -5.03 -22.41
N LYS A 85 -14.14 -4.66 -23.69
CA LYS A 85 -13.61 -5.54 -24.75
C LYS A 85 -12.12 -5.79 -24.53
N GLY A 86 -11.72 -7.06 -24.67
CA GLY A 86 -10.32 -7.46 -24.58
C GLY A 86 -9.75 -7.46 -23.17
N LYS A 87 -10.59 -7.31 -22.13
CA LYS A 87 -10.12 -7.40 -20.75
C LYS A 87 -9.63 -8.82 -20.43
N GLY A 88 -8.54 -8.90 -19.68
CA GLY A 88 -8.04 -10.16 -19.15
C GLY A 88 -8.78 -10.61 -17.88
N SER A 89 -8.20 -11.55 -17.16
CA SER A 89 -8.70 -12.01 -15.86
C SER A 89 -8.60 -10.89 -14.81
N SER A 90 -9.61 -10.80 -13.93
CA SER A 90 -9.57 -9.91 -12.77
C SER A 90 -8.68 -10.43 -11.63
N ASN A 91 -8.18 -11.65 -11.75
CA ASN A 91 -7.24 -12.29 -10.83
C ASN A 91 -7.64 -12.15 -9.34
N PHE A 92 -8.85 -12.55 -8.99
CA PHE A 92 -9.36 -12.46 -7.63
C PHE A 92 -8.56 -13.31 -6.63
N LYS A 93 -7.95 -14.39 -7.06
CA LYS A 93 -7.08 -15.20 -6.19
C LYS A 93 -5.94 -14.35 -5.63
N TYR A 94 -5.30 -13.57 -6.48
CA TYR A 94 -4.29 -12.61 -6.04
C TYR A 94 -4.91 -11.46 -5.23
N GLY A 95 -5.97 -10.84 -5.76
CA GLY A 95 -6.60 -9.66 -5.19
C GLY A 95 -7.23 -9.86 -3.81
N LEU A 96 -7.67 -11.08 -3.50
CA LEU A 96 -8.24 -11.41 -2.18
C LEU A 96 -7.18 -11.85 -1.16
N ILE A 97 -5.96 -12.08 -1.57
CA ILE A 97 -4.89 -12.55 -0.68
C ILE A 97 -3.84 -11.47 -0.48
N VAL A 98 -3.12 -11.11 -1.53
CA VAL A 98 -1.94 -10.24 -1.40
C VAL A 98 -2.27 -8.81 -1.00
N PRO A 99 -3.17 -8.09 -1.69
CA PRO A 99 -3.51 -6.70 -1.34
C PRO A 99 -4.31 -6.55 -0.05
N ILE A 100 -4.86 -7.64 0.49
CA ILE A 100 -5.56 -7.61 1.77
C ILE A 100 -4.61 -7.93 2.91
N PHE A 101 -3.97 -9.09 2.89
CA PHE A 101 -3.11 -9.54 3.99
C PHE A 101 -1.80 -8.76 4.08
N GLY A 102 -1.16 -8.46 2.96
CA GLY A 102 0.09 -7.71 2.94
C GLY A 102 -0.02 -6.36 3.64
N PRO A 103 -0.92 -5.48 3.19
CA PRO A 103 -1.11 -4.16 3.83
C PRO A 103 -1.55 -4.22 5.28
N ILE A 104 -2.42 -5.15 5.66
CA ILE A 104 -2.86 -5.29 7.07
C ILE A 104 -1.68 -5.67 7.95
N ILE A 105 -0.88 -6.65 7.56
CA ILE A 105 0.31 -7.08 8.31
C ILE A 105 1.31 -5.92 8.40
N GLY A 106 1.61 -5.28 7.29
CA GLY A 106 2.56 -4.16 7.25
C GLY A 106 2.11 -2.97 8.09
N GLY A 107 0.84 -2.60 8.00
CA GLY A 107 0.26 -1.51 8.79
C GLY A 107 0.27 -1.79 10.28
N LEU A 108 -0.10 -2.99 10.70
CA LEU A 108 -0.05 -3.38 12.11
C LEU A 108 1.37 -3.38 12.68
N LEU A 109 2.34 -3.90 11.94
CA LEU A 109 3.75 -3.88 12.36
C LEU A 109 4.28 -2.44 12.45
N ALA A 110 3.89 -1.56 11.55
CA ALA A 110 4.28 -0.15 11.60
C ALA A 110 3.74 0.56 12.84
N VAL A 111 2.48 0.33 13.17
CA VAL A 111 1.85 0.91 14.37
C VAL A 111 2.49 0.35 15.64
N LEU A 112 2.78 -0.94 15.69
CA LEU A 112 3.49 -1.55 16.81
C LEU A 112 4.86 -0.93 17.02
N LEU A 113 5.66 -0.80 15.97
CA LEU A 113 6.97 -0.17 16.06
C LEU A 113 6.87 1.29 16.50
N TYR A 114 5.94 2.04 15.92
CA TYR A 114 5.70 3.43 16.28
C TYR A 114 5.39 3.60 17.78
N ASN A 115 4.56 2.73 18.33
CA ASN A 115 4.16 2.78 19.75
C ASN A 115 5.28 2.34 20.70
N VAL A 116 6.20 1.50 20.22
CA VAL A 116 7.35 1.03 21.05
C VAL A 116 8.46 2.08 21.13
N ILE A 117 8.59 2.93 20.11
CA ILE A 117 9.62 3.97 20.11
C ILE A 117 9.28 5.04 21.15
N PRO A 118 10.17 5.36 22.10
CA PRO A 118 9.98 6.45 23.03
C PRO A 118 10.24 7.79 22.32
N TRP A 119 9.21 8.32 21.69
CA TRP A 119 9.30 9.64 21.05
C TRP A 119 9.63 10.68 22.09
N ALA A 120 10.82 11.26 22.00
CA ALA A 120 11.22 12.31 22.91
C ALA A 120 10.29 13.53 22.72
N ALA A 121 9.79 14.06 23.82
CA ALA A 121 9.18 15.37 23.81
C ALA A 121 10.30 16.38 23.50
N VAL A 122 10.26 16.93 22.30
CA VAL A 122 11.20 17.94 21.88
C VAL A 122 10.65 19.30 22.23
#